data_b8ca94dcbc20f5212909306766fc1af0
#
_entry.id   b8ca94dcbc20f5212909306766fc1af0
#
_cell.length_a   1.000
_cell.length_b   1.000
_cell.length_c   1.000
_cell.angle_alpha   90.00
_cell.angle_beta   90.00
_cell.angle_gamma   90.00
#
_symmetry.space_group_name_H-M   'P 1'
#
loop_
_entity.id
_entity.type
_entity.pdbx_description
1 polymer ?
#
loop_
_entity_poly.entity_id
_entity_poly.type
_entity_poly.pdbx_seq_one_letter_code
_entity_poly.pdbx_strand_id
1 'polypeptide(L)'
;VDLQKDVDLLNAAYNDAAGVTRLFNLNVLQHINDNFGGNFVLRNFEHEAYYNVAQGCIQMFLISQIDQEIELAGQSIAIGAGERIHTENSYKYTVGQVQDMAEAAGFSDTLIWTDSQELFGLFYLTT
;
A
#
# COMPACT_ATOMS: atom_id res chain seq x y z
N VAL A 1 -3.43 -5.18 13.32
CA VAL A 1 -3.95 -4.08 12.49
C VAL A 1 -3.12 -2.83 12.75
N ASP A 2 -2.66 -2.17 11.69
CA ASP A 2 -2.00 -0.87 11.78
C ASP A 2 -3.08 0.21 12.04
N LEU A 3 -2.95 0.92 13.16
CA LEU A 3 -3.98 1.86 13.61
C LEU A 3 -3.77 3.26 13.00
N GLN A 4 -4.85 4.04 12.96
CA GLN A 4 -4.76 5.46 12.60
C GLN A 4 -3.88 6.20 13.61
N LYS A 5 -2.99 7.03 13.10
CA LYS A 5 -2.02 7.80 13.87
C LYS A 5 -1.68 9.09 13.13
N ASP A 6 -0.73 9.83 13.63
CA ASP A 6 -0.24 11.06 13.01
C ASP A 6 0.12 10.87 11.53
N VAL A 7 -0.33 11.82 10.68
CA VAL A 7 -0.17 11.75 9.23
C VAL A 7 1.31 11.77 8.80
N ASP A 8 2.12 12.56 9.49
CA ASP A 8 3.56 12.66 9.17
C ASP A 8 4.28 11.36 9.53
N LEU A 9 3.88 10.72 10.64
CA LEU A 9 4.40 9.41 11.01
C LEU A 9 4.04 8.34 9.98
N LEU A 10 2.80 8.34 9.49
CA LEU A 10 2.35 7.43 8.43
C LEU A 10 3.12 7.67 7.14
N ASN A 11 3.23 8.91 6.68
CA ASN A 11 3.95 9.25 5.46
C ASN A 11 5.44 8.87 5.56
N ALA A 12 6.09 9.13 6.70
CA ALA A 12 7.50 8.78 6.92
C ALA A 12 7.74 7.27 6.90
N ALA A 13 6.78 6.48 7.41
CA ALA A 13 6.90 5.02 7.42
C ALA A 13 6.88 4.40 6.01
N TYR A 14 6.13 4.99 5.08
CA TYR A 14 6.00 4.49 3.70
C TYR A 14 6.96 5.16 2.70
N ASN A 15 7.65 6.24 3.12
CA ASN A 15 8.74 6.88 2.37
C ASN A 15 10.04 6.80 3.17
N ASP A 16 10.32 5.63 3.74
CA ASP A 16 11.43 5.39 4.64
C ASP A 16 12.80 5.69 4.00
N ALA A 17 13.69 6.31 4.78
CA ALA A 17 15.02 6.72 4.29
C ALA A 17 15.90 5.54 3.83
N ALA A 18 15.64 4.32 4.34
CA ALA A 18 16.32 3.11 3.90
C ALA A 18 15.80 2.61 2.54
N GLY A 19 14.65 3.13 2.06
CA GLY A 19 14.05 2.77 0.77
C GLY A 19 13.46 1.37 0.70
N VAL A 20 13.16 0.76 1.85
CA VAL A 20 12.60 -0.60 1.90
C VAL A 20 11.23 -0.65 1.24
N THR A 21 10.35 0.31 1.59
CA THR A 21 9.01 0.40 0.98
C THR A 21 9.07 0.70 -0.51
N ARG A 22 10.01 1.55 -0.94
CA ARG A 22 10.27 1.81 -2.35
C ARG A 22 10.65 0.53 -3.10
N LEU A 23 11.57 -0.25 -2.57
CA LEU A 23 12.00 -1.52 -3.17
C LEU A 23 10.85 -2.52 -3.22
N PHE A 24 10.06 -2.61 -2.15
CA PHE A 24 8.86 -3.45 -2.10
C PHE A 24 7.87 -3.06 -3.20
N ASN A 25 7.57 -1.77 -3.35
CA ASN A 25 6.63 -1.31 -4.37
C ASN A 25 7.14 -1.56 -5.80
N LEU A 26 8.42 -1.28 -6.08
CA LEU A 26 9.03 -1.57 -7.38
C LEU A 26 9.07 -3.07 -7.72
N ASN A 27 9.10 -3.93 -6.71
CA ASN A 27 9.13 -5.38 -6.91
C ASN A 27 7.90 -5.91 -7.65
N VAL A 28 6.76 -5.20 -7.61
CA VAL A 28 5.58 -5.60 -8.39
C VAL A 28 5.88 -5.62 -9.89
N LEU A 29 6.65 -4.65 -10.39
CA LEU A 29 7.06 -4.61 -11.80
C LEU A 29 8.01 -5.75 -12.15
N GLN A 30 8.95 -6.08 -11.25
CA GLN A 30 9.82 -7.24 -11.42
C GLN A 30 9.00 -8.54 -11.47
N HIS A 31 8.04 -8.68 -10.56
CA HIS A 31 7.15 -9.84 -10.54
C HIS A 31 6.34 -9.98 -11.84
N ILE A 32 5.86 -8.86 -12.39
CA ILE A 32 5.16 -8.84 -13.68
C ILE A 32 6.11 -9.27 -14.82
N ASN A 33 7.34 -8.76 -14.83
CA ASN A 33 8.33 -9.16 -15.82
C ASN A 33 8.58 -10.68 -15.78
N ASP A 34 8.82 -11.21 -14.59
CA ASP A 34 9.23 -12.60 -14.40
C ASP A 34 8.11 -13.61 -14.71
N ASN A 35 6.86 -13.25 -14.41
CA ASN A 35 5.74 -14.18 -14.47
C ASN A 35 4.80 -13.98 -15.66
N PHE A 36 4.79 -12.78 -16.27
CA PHE A 36 3.85 -12.42 -17.33
C PHE A 36 4.54 -11.93 -18.59
N GLY A 37 5.88 -12.05 -18.67
CA GLY A 37 6.64 -11.65 -19.85
C GLY A 37 6.65 -10.15 -20.11
N GLY A 38 6.59 -9.35 -19.03
CA GLY A 38 6.73 -7.90 -19.09
C GLY A 38 8.18 -7.49 -19.35
N ASN A 39 8.36 -6.23 -19.77
CA ASN A 39 9.68 -5.62 -19.99
C ASN A 39 9.84 -4.28 -19.23
N PHE A 40 9.18 -4.13 -18.09
CA PHE A 40 9.32 -2.95 -17.24
C PHE A 40 10.79 -2.73 -16.85
N VAL A 41 11.29 -1.52 -17.03
CA VAL A 41 12.61 -1.10 -16.58
C VAL A 41 12.43 -0.34 -15.27
N LEU A 42 12.68 -1.00 -14.13
CA LEU A 42 12.34 -0.51 -12.79
C LEU A 42 12.91 0.88 -12.48
N ARG A 43 14.13 1.20 -12.97
CA ARG A 43 14.77 2.51 -12.78
C ARG A 43 14.02 3.68 -13.44
N ASN A 44 13.10 3.39 -14.35
CA ASN A 44 12.27 4.39 -15.02
C ASN A 44 11.03 4.74 -14.19
N PHE A 45 10.88 4.16 -13.00
CA PHE A 45 9.75 4.41 -12.12
C PHE A 45 10.21 4.94 -10.76
N GLU A 46 9.50 5.92 -10.26
CA GLU A 46 9.67 6.47 -8.92
C GLU A 46 8.52 6.04 -8.02
N HIS A 47 8.86 5.72 -6.78
CA HIS A 47 7.88 5.39 -5.74
C HIS A 47 7.34 6.67 -5.12
N GLU A 48 6.02 6.72 -4.94
CA GLU A 48 5.33 7.73 -4.15
C GLU A 48 4.34 7.05 -3.22
N ALA A 49 4.29 7.48 -1.98
CA ALA A 49 3.29 7.07 -1.01
C ALA A 49 2.78 8.28 -0.21
N TYR A 50 1.48 8.35 0.03
CA TYR A 50 0.89 9.38 0.88
C TYR A 50 -0.37 8.87 1.60
N TYR A 51 -0.63 9.41 2.77
CA TYR A 51 -1.86 9.11 3.50
C TYR A 51 -3.04 9.94 2.97
N ASN A 52 -4.02 9.24 2.42
CA ASN A 52 -5.28 9.83 1.99
C ASN A 52 -6.25 9.86 3.18
N VAL A 53 -6.39 11.02 3.81
CA VAL A 53 -7.24 11.22 5.00
C VAL A 53 -8.70 10.89 4.71
N ALA A 54 -9.20 11.23 3.52
CA ALA A 54 -10.61 11.00 3.15
C ALA A 54 -10.94 9.51 3.00
N GLN A 55 -9.96 8.70 2.60
CA GLN A 55 -10.11 7.26 2.43
C GLN A 55 -9.57 6.45 3.62
N GLY A 56 -8.84 7.07 4.52
CA GLY A 56 -8.24 6.41 5.69
C GLY A 56 -7.17 5.39 5.33
N CYS A 57 -6.42 5.61 4.25
CA CYS A 57 -5.38 4.66 3.81
C CYS A 57 -4.13 5.38 3.28
N ILE A 58 -2.99 4.70 3.39
CA ILE A 58 -1.83 5.01 2.55
C ILE A 58 -2.14 4.53 1.14
N GLN A 59 -1.94 5.39 0.16
CA GLN A 59 -1.95 5.04 -1.25
C GLN A 59 -0.52 5.02 -1.78
N MET A 60 -0.15 3.94 -2.48
CA MET A 60 1.16 3.81 -3.10
C MET A 60 1.04 3.82 -4.62
N PHE A 61 1.99 4.47 -5.25
CA PHE A 61 2.06 4.62 -6.70
C PHE A 61 3.48 4.39 -7.21
N LEU A 62 3.55 3.99 -8.48
CA LEU A 62 4.76 4.05 -9.29
C LEU A 62 4.55 5.07 -10.39
N ILE A 63 5.45 6.05 -10.49
CA ILE A 63 5.36 7.17 -11.42
C ILE A 63 6.38 6.95 -12.53
N SER A 64 5.93 6.87 -13.78
CA SER A 64 6.83 6.78 -14.91
C SER A 64 7.64 8.08 -15.06
N GLN A 65 8.95 7.96 -15.15
CA GLN A 65 9.86 9.12 -15.30
C GLN A 65 10.06 9.52 -16.76
N ILE A 66 9.63 8.70 -17.70
CA ILE A 66 9.80 8.91 -19.15
C ILE A 66 8.55 8.42 -19.89
N ASP A 67 8.39 8.90 -21.13
CA ASP A 67 7.49 8.24 -22.08
C ASP A 67 8.11 6.91 -22.47
N GLN A 68 7.34 5.82 -22.35
CA GLN A 68 7.82 4.48 -22.64
C GLN A 68 6.71 3.57 -23.14
N GLU A 69 7.11 2.51 -23.84
CA GLU A 69 6.23 1.47 -24.33
C GLU A 69 6.60 0.16 -23.64
N ILE A 70 5.62 -0.48 -23.02
CA ILE A 70 5.80 -1.72 -22.26
C ILE A 70 5.11 -2.85 -23.01
N GLU A 71 5.88 -3.89 -23.31
CA GLU A 71 5.31 -5.15 -23.78
C GLU A 71 4.87 -5.99 -22.58
N LEU A 72 3.63 -6.46 -22.59
CA LEU A 72 3.08 -7.31 -21.54
C LEU A 72 2.06 -8.28 -22.15
N ALA A 73 2.28 -9.57 -21.95
CA ALA A 73 1.39 -10.63 -22.44
C ALA A 73 1.06 -10.51 -23.95
N GLY A 74 2.01 -10.06 -24.76
CA GLY A 74 1.87 -9.86 -26.20
C GLY A 74 1.09 -8.61 -26.61
N GLN A 75 0.88 -7.69 -25.69
CA GLN A 75 0.28 -6.37 -25.94
C GLN A 75 1.29 -5.27 -25.65
N SER A 76 1.24 -4.20 -26.44
CA SER A 76 2.01 -2.99 -26.21
C SER A 76 1.15 -1.98 -25.47
N ILE A 77 1.71 -1.42 -24.37
CA ILE A 77 1.08 -0.45 -23.48
C ILE A 77 1.95 0.80 -23.44
N ALA A 78 1.43 1.91 -23.94
CA ALA A 78 2.12 3.20 -23.82
C ALA A 78 1.87 3.78 -22.41
N ILE A 79 2.95 4.24 -21.76
CA ILE A 79 2.91 4.92 -20.45
C ILE A 79 3.65 6.24 -20.60
N GLY A 80 2.96 7.35 -20.33
CA GLY A 80 3.53 8.69 -20.41
C GLY A 80 4.41 9.04 -19.21
N ALA A 81 5.34 9.96 -19.41
CA ALA A 81 6.10 10.58 -18.33
C ALA A 81 5.13 11.27 -17.35
N GLY A 82 5.27 11.00 -16.04
CA GLY A 82 4.37 11.48 -14.99
C GLY A 82 3.11 10.63 -14.82
N GLU A 83 2.86 9.64 -15.66
CA GLU A 83 1.74 8.71 -15.48
C GLU A 83 1.95 7.86 -14.23
N ARG A 84 0.85 7.65 -13.48
CA ARG A 84 0.85 7.00 -12.17
C ARG A 84 0.17 5.65 -12.25
N ILE A 85 0.87 4.62 -11.84
CA ILE A 85 0.31 3.29 -11.63
C ILE A 85 -0.01 3.16 -10.14
N HIS A 86 -1.28 3.06 -9.78
CA HIS A 86 -1.70 2.79 -8.40
C HIS A 86 -1.44 1.33 -8.07
N THR A 87 -0.63 1.07 -7.06
CA THR A 87 -0.17 -0.28 -6.71
C THR A 87 -0.83 -0.85 -5.47
N GLU A 88 -1.09 -0.03 -4.45
CA GLU A 88 -1.61 -0.51 -3.16
C GLU A 88 -2.40 0.55 -2.40
N ASN A 89 -3.41 0.10 -1.66
CA ASN A 89 -4.05 0.83 -0.55
C ASN A 89 -3.78 0.08 0.76
N SER A 90 -3.15 0.73 1.72
CA SER A 90 -2.95 0.21 3.07
C SER A 90 -3.82 0.96 4.06
N TYR A 91 -5.00 0.38 4.36
CA TYR A 91 -5.98 1.01 5.24
C TYR A 91 -5.51 1.06 6.69
N LYS A 92 -5.82 2.17 7.35
CA LYS A 92 -5.56 2.41 8.77
C LYS A 92 -6.91 2.56 9.47
N TYR A 93 -7.09 1.83 10.55
CA TYR A 93 -8.35 1.78 11.25
C TYR A 93 -8.24 2.33 12.67
N THR A 94 -9.34 2.84 13.21
CA THR A 94 -9.49 2.97 14.65
C THR A 94 -9.87 1.63 15.27
N VAL A 95 -9.66 1.47 16.56
CA VAL A 95 -10.11 0.29 17.31
C VAL A 95 -11.62 0.06 17.11
N GLY A 96 -12.43 1.13 17.22
CA GLY A 96 -13.87 1.05 17.01
C GLY A 96 -14.26 0.56 15.62
N GLN A 97 -13.60 1.04 14.57
CA GLN A 97 -13.89 0.56 13.21
C GLN A 97 -13.62 -0.93 13.03
N VAL A 98 -12.55 -1.46 13.67
CA VAL A 98 -12.28 -2.90 13.60
C VAL A 98 -13.33 -3.70 14.37
N GLN A 99 -13.79 -3.18 15.53
CA GLN A 99 -14.88 -3.81 16.29
C GLN A 99 -16.20 -3.83 15.50
N ASP A 100 -16.58 -2.69 14.90
CA ASP A 100 -17.79 -2.59 14.07
C ASP A 100 -17.75 -3.57 12.88
N MET A 101 -16.60 -3.71 12.24
CA MET A 101 -16.41 -4.67 11.14
C MET A 101 -16.51 -6.12 11.64
N ALA A 102 -15.96 -6.42 12.82
CA ALA A 102 -16.02 -7.75 13.41
C ALA A 102 -17.47 -8.13 13.75
N GLU A 103 -18.22 -7.21 14.39
CA GLU A 103 -19.63 -7.42 14.70
C GLU A 103 -20.47 -7.62 13.43
N ALA A 104 -20.27 -6.76 12.41
CA ALA A 104 -20.94 -6.89 11.12
C ALA A 104 -20.63 -8.20 10.39
N ALA A 105 -19.45 -8.79 10.64
CA ALA A 105 -19.05 -10.09 10.12
C ALA A 105 -19.55 -11.29 10.95
N GLY A 106 -20.26 -11.04 12.08
CA GLY A 106 -20.87 -12.06 12.92
C GLY A 106 -19.99 -12.59 14.06
N PHE A 107 -18.88 -11.90 14.38
CA PHE A 107 -18.11 -12.22 15.58
C PHE A 107 -18.82 -11.65 16.81
N SER A 108 -18.92 -12.47 17.89
CA SER A 108 -19.66 -12.13 19.11
C SER A 108 -18.80 -11.38 20.12
N ASP A 109 -17.50 -11.68 20.18
CA ASP A 109 -16.57 -11.12 21.14
C ASP A 109 -15.26 -10.69 20.47
N THR A 110 -14.66 -9.61 21.02
CA THR A 110 -13.37 -9.08 20.57
C THR A 110 -12.48 -8.78 21.78
N LEU A 111 -11.33 -9.45 21.87
CA LEU A 111 -10.27 -9.08 22.80
C LEU A 111 -9.23 -8.27 22.05
N ILE A 112 -8.76 -7.17 22.66
CA ILE A 112 -7.89 -6.21 22.01
C ILE A 112 -6.66 -5.95 22.88
N TRP A 113 -5.49 -5.94 22.25
CA TRP A 113 -4.23 -5.50 22.84
C TRP A 113 -3.62 -4.46 21.93
N THR A 114 -3.15 -3.37 22.49
CA THR A 114 -2.42 -2.30 21.79
C THR A 114 -1.06 -2.08 22.46
N ASP A 115 -0.13 -1.50 21.71
CA ASP A 115 1.07 -0.93 22.31
C ASP A 115 0.72 0.35 23.09
N SER A 116 1.68 0.85 23.89
CA SER A 116 1.48 2.02 24.77
C SER A 116 1.22 3.33 24.02
N GLN A 117 1.47 3.37 22.70
CA GLN A 117 1.24 4.54 21.85
C GLN A 117 0.05 4.32 20.90
N GLU A 118 -0.62 3.18 21.02
CA GLU A 118 -1.75 2.78 20.17
C GLU A 118 -1.42 2.84 18.65
N LEU A 119 -0.19 2.46 18.29
CA LEU A 119 0.25 2.45 16.91
C LEU A 119 -0.21 1.19 16.17
N PHE A 120 -0.39 0.09 16.91
CA PHE A 120 -0.80 -1.19 16.37
C PHE A 120 -1.77 -1.90 17.31
N GLY A 121 -2.78 -2.58 16.75
CA GLY A 121 -3.75 -3.38 17.49
C GLY A 121 -3.70 -4.86 17.10
N LEU A 122 -3.68 -5.74 18.10
CA LEU A 122 -3.93 -7.17 17.96
C LEU A 122 -5.37 -7.44 18.38
N PHE A 123 -6.14 -8.02 17.48
CA PHE A 123 -7.56 -8.34 17.71
C PHE A 123 -7.76 -9.85 17.67
N TYR A 124 -8.31 -10.40 18.72
CA TYR A 124 -8.75 -11.79 18.77
C TYR A 124 -10.26 -11.81 18.72
N LEU A 125 -10.80 -12.41 17.67
CA LEU A 125 -12.22 -12.45 17.37
C LEU A 125 -12.76 -13.86 17.61
N THR A 126 -13.91 -13.97 18.24
CA THR A 126 -14.59 -15.25 18.49
C THR A 126 -16.01 -15.22 17.93
N THR A 127 -16.54 -16.38 17.55
CA THR A 127 -17.92 -16.60 17.08
C THR A 127 -18.77 -17.21 18.18
#